data_7892fa520084507f964edd1f802f674d
#
_entry.id   7892fa520084507f964edd1f802f674d
#
_cell.length_a   1.000
_cell.length_b   1.000
_cell.length_c   1.000
_cell.angle_alpha   90.00
_cell.angle_beta   90.00
_cell.angle_gamma   90.00
#
_symmetry.space_group_name_H-M   'P 1'
#
loop_
_entity.id
_entity.type
_entity.pdbx_description
1 polymer ?
#
loop_
_entity_poly.entity_id
_entity_poly.type
_entity_poly.pdbx_seq_one_letter_code
_entity_poly.pdbx_strand_id
1 'polypeptide(L)'
;GPVAVTFVMDDERLGKYRDRKFTFNGEKRVFHMEAAENAKPADLVIVAVKYNGLESAIDTMSTSVGEDTVIMSVMNGIDSEKKIAARYGWGHTIDAIAQGMDAMRFGDDLTCTHRGQLCIGMEREEQRENLEKVVRFFQEIHMPYTEESDILHRMWAKFMMNVGVNQACAAFETDYAGTLEEGSDANRIMLAAMREVIALANSEGIGLT
;
A
#
# COMPACT_ATOMS: atom_id res chain seq x y z
N GLY A 1 -17.99 14.13 -10.60
CA GLY A 1 -18.51 14.75 -9.36
C GLY A 1 -17.40 14.92 -8.32
N PRO A 2 -17.64 15.62 -7.18
CA PRO A 2 -16.63 15.71 -6.13
C PRO A 2 -16.30 14.33 -5.56
N VAL A 3 -15.01 14.04 -5.38
CA VAL A 3 -14.54 12.80 -4.76
C VAL A 3 -14.79 12.89 -3.26
N ALA A 4 -15.52 11.93 -2.71
CA ALA A 4 -15.72 11.79 -1.27
C ALA A 4 -14.74 10.75 -0.73
N VAL A 5 -14.02 11.08 0.32
CA VAL A 5 -13.09 10.16 1.01
C VAL A 5 -13.57 9.97 2.44
N THR A 6 -13.81 8.73 2.83
CA THR A 6 -14.20 8.36 4.20
C THR A 6 -13.17 7.40 4.78
N PHE A 7 -12.68 7.69 5.98
CA PHE A 7 -11.83 6.79 6.74
C PHE A 7 -12.70 5.88 7.60
N VAL A 8 -12.78 4.62 7.21
CA VAL A 8 -13.59 3.59 7.90
C VAL A 8 -12.72 2.87 8.92
N MET A 9 -13.23 2.70 10.12
CA MET A 9 -12.51 2.04 11.22
C MET A 9 -13.48 1.44 12.24
N ASP A 10 -12.96 0.60 13.12
CA ASP A 10 -13.71 0.11 14.27
C ASP A 10 -14.03 1.24 15.28
N ASP A 11 -15.00 1.02 16.15
CA ASP A 11 -15.46 2.03 17.13
C ASP A 11 -14.38 2.46 18.10
N GLU A 12 -13.50 1.53 18.52
CA GLU A 12 -12.40 1.85 19.43
C GLU A 12 -11.43 2.85 18.78
N ARG A 13 -11.08 2.62 17.53
CA ARG A 13 -10.23 3.55 16.75
C ARG A 13 -10.94 4.86 16.48
N LEU A 14 -12.22 4.80 16.09
CA LEU A 14 -13.01 6.01 15.86
C LEU A 14 -13.05 6.89 17.11
N GLY A 15 -13.24 6.31 18.30
CA GLY A 15 -13.17 7.04 19.57
C GLY A 15 -11.83 7.70 19.83
N LYS A 16 -10.71 7.07 19.41
CA LYS A 16 -9.35 7.62 19.55
C LYS A 16 -9.03 8.76 18.58
N TYR A 17 -9.65 8.75 17.38
CA TYR A 17 -9.28 9.67 16.30
C TYR A 17 -10.27 10.81 16.08
N ARG A 18 -11.54 10.67 16.51
CA ARG A 18 -12.63 11.62 16.25
C ARG A 18 -12.30 13.07 16.61
N ASP A 19 -11.65 13.29 17.74
CA ASP A 19 -11.36 14.65 18.25
C ASP A 19 -9.92 15.09 17.97
N ARG A 20 -9.13 14.30 17.26
CA ARG A 20 -7.75 14.64 16.93
C ARG A 20 -7.67 15.70 15.84
N LYS A 21 -6.69 16.56 15.96
CA LYS A 21 -6.46 17.67 15.03
C LYS A 21 -5.26 17.34 14.17
N PHE A 22 -5.50 16.91 12.96
CA PHE A 22 -4.45 16.58 12.02
C PHE A 22 -3.97 17.81 11.26
N THR A 23 -2.69 17.83 10.96
CA THR A 23 -2.11 18.75 9.98
C THR A 23 -1.47 17.97 8.82
N PHE A 24 -1.46 18.58 7.66
CA PHE A 24 -0.72 18.12 6.49
C PHE A 24 0.09 19.28 5.95
N ASN A 25 1.42 19.16 5.98
CA ASN A 25 2.35 20.24 5.64
C ASN A 25 2.04 21.57 6.40
N GLY A 26 1.71 21.46 7.68
CA GLY A 26 1.37 22.60 8.55
C GLY A 26 -0.07 23.11 8.41
N GLU A 27 -0.84 22.65 7.43
CA GLU A 27 -2.24 23.03 7.25
C GLU A 27 -3.17 22.08 7.98
N LYS A 28 -4.16 22.60 8.69
CA LYS A 28 -5.18 21.79 9.35
C LYS A 28 -5.99 21.01 8.32
N ARG A 29 -6.22 19.73 8.60
CA ARG A 29 -7.05 18.84 7.79
C ARG A 29 -8.13 18.19 8.65
N VAL A 30 -9.34 18.18 8.11
CA VAL A 30 -10.47 17.46 8.69
C VAL A 30 -10.74 16.26 7.81
N PHE A 31 -10.73 15.07 8.41
CA PHE A 31 -11.05 13.84 7.74
C PHE A 31 -12.46 13.38 8.11
N HIS A 32 -13.22 12.96 7.12
CA HIS A 32 -14.48 12.28 7.39
C HIS A 32 -14.17 10.87 7.86
N MET A 33 -14.60 10.55 9.08
CA MET A 33 -14.34 9.26 9.73
C MET A 33 -15.66 8.62 10.11
N GLU A 34 -15.79 7.33 9.88
CA GLU A 34 -17.02 6.59 10.13
C GLU A 34 -16.73 5.23 10.75
N ALA A 35 -17.62 4.79 11.65
CA ALA A 35 -17.59 3.43 12.16
C ALA A 35 -17.94 2.45 11.04
N ALA A 36 -17.27 1.30 11.03
CA ALA A 36 -17.44 0.27 10.01
C ALA A 36 -18.92 -0.15 9.83
N GLU A 37 -19.68 -0.24 10.92
CA GLU A 37 -21.09 -0.63 10.90
C GLU A 37 -22.01 0.35 10.15
N ASN A 38 -21.59 1.64 10.05
CA ASN A 38 -22.34 2.71 9.39
C ASN A 38 -21.85 2.98 7.96
N ALA A 39 -20.71 2.42 7.58
CA ALA A 39 -20.13 2.59 6.26
C ALA A 39 -21.03 2.00 5.17
N LYS A 40 -20.95 2.58 4.00
CA LYS A 40 -21.72 2.15 2.81
C LYS A 40 -20.77 1.66 1.74
N PRO A 41 -21.25 0.81 0.81
CA PRO A 41 -20.45 0.42 -0.34
C PRO A 41 -19.84 1.63 -1.05
N ALA A 42 -18.54 1.53 -1.33
CA ALA A 42 -17.76 2.55 -2.02
C ALA A 42 -17.39 2.07 -3.42
N ASP A 43 -17.10 3.00 -4.33
CA ASP A 43 -16.57 2.65 -5.66
C ASP A 43 -15.14 2.07 -5.56
N LEU A 44 -14.33 2.63 -4.64
CA LEU A 44 -12.96 2.19 -4.39
C LEU A 44 -12.68 2.12 -2.90
N VAL A 45 -12.19 0.97 -2.43
CA VAL A 45 -11.66 0.77 -1.08
C VAL A 45 -10.14 0.69 -1.14
N ILE A 46 -9.46 1.54 -0.38
CA ILE A 46 -7.98 1.54 -0.28
C ILE A 46 -7.57 0.99 1.09
N VAL A 47 -6.87 -0.13 1.10
CA VAL A 47 -6.34 -0.75 2.32
C VAL A 47 -4.94 -0.20 2.59
N ALA A 48 -4.78 0.53 3.70
CA ALA A 48 -3.56 1.22 4.08
C ALA A 48 -3.23 1.04 5.57
N VAL A 49 -3.19 -0.19 6.03
CA VAL A 49 -2.89 -0.57 7.42
C VAL A 49 -1.48 -1.18 7.54
N LYS A 50 -1.04 -1.46 8.76
CA LYS A 50 0.13 -2.31 8.99
C LYS A 50 -0.26 -3.79 8.89
N TYR A 51 0.70 -4.66 8.57
CA TYR A 51 0.43 -6.08 8.31
C TYR A 51 -0.34 -6.79 9.43
N ASN A 52 0.00 -6.51 10.68
CA ASN A 52 -0.70 -7.06 11.86
C ASN A 52 -2.15 -6.59 12.00
N GLY A 53 -2.56 -5.56 11.27
CA GLY A 53 -3.93 -5.05 11.23
C GLY A 53 -4.71 -5.49 9.98
N LEU A 54 -4.10 -6.24 9.05
CA LEU A 54 -4.71 -6.56 7.77
C LEU A 54 -5.97 -7.42 7.90
N GLU A 55 -5.93 -8.49 8.69
CA GLU A 55 -7.09 -9.38 8.90
C GLU A 55 -8.27 -8.59 9.48
N SER A 56 -8.01 -7.77 10.51
CA SER A 56 -9.05 -6.89 11.08
C SER A 56 -9.57 -5.88 10.07
N ALA A 57 -8.71 -5.33 9.20
CA ALA A 57 -9.14 -4.40 8.16
C ALA A 57 -10.01 -5.08 7.10
N ILE A 58 -9.69 -6.32 6.71
CA ILE A 58 -10.50 -7.14 5.80
C ILE A 58 -11.92 -7.35 6.35
N ASP A 59 -12.05 -7.61 7.64
CA ASP A 59 -13.36 -7.73 8.29
C ASP A 59 -14.07 -6.37 8.40
N THR A 60 -13.33 -5.33 8.83
CA THR A 60 -13.84 -3.96 9.03
C THR A 60 -14.41 -3.36 7.74
N MET A 61 -13.79 -3.63 6.60
CA MET A 61 -14.25 -3.05 5.32
C MET A 61 -15.46 -3.74 4.71
N SER A 62 -16.00 -4.79 5.31
CA SER A 62 -17.08 -5.62 4.73
C SER A 62 -18.32 -4.82 4.34
N THR A 63 -18.70 -3.82 5.13
CA THR A 63 -19.83 -2.92 4.83
C THR A 63 -19.54 -1.92 3.70
N SER A 64 -18.26 -1.68 3.41
CA SER A 64 -17.81 -0.79 2.33
C SER A 64 -17.64 -1.50 0.99
N VAL A 65 -17.77 -2.83 0.96
CA VAL A 65 -17.62 -3.63 -0.26
C VAL A 65 -19.01 -4.04 -0.77
N GLY A 66 -19.34 -3.57 -1.95
CA GLY A 66 -20.53 -3.96 -2.72
C GLY A 66 -20.15 -4.68 -4.01
N GLU A 67 -21.12 -4.97 -4.86
CA GLU A 67 -20.96 -5.74 -6.10
C GLU A 67 -19.94 -5.11 -7.07
N ASP A 68 -19.92 -3.76 -7.16
CA ASP A 68 -19.05 -3.03 -8.09
C ASP A 68 -17.80 -2.42 -7.43
N THR A 69 -17.58 -2.68 -6.14
CA THR A 69 -16.45 -2.11 -5.40
C THR A 69 -15.12 -2.66 -5.87
N VAL A 70 -14.18 -1.78 -6.17
CA VAL A 70 -12.79 -2.17 -6.40
C VAL A 70 -12.00 -2.04 -5.09
N ILE A 71 -11.15 -3.01 -4.80
CA ILE A 71 -10.30 -3.02 -3.61
C ILE A 71 -8.84 -2.95 -4.04
N MET A 72 -8.09 -2.02 -3.46
CA MET A 72 -6.68 -1.81 -3.73
C MET A 72 -5.90 -1.75 -2.41
N SER A 73 -4.82 -2.51 -2.29
CA SER A 73 -3.90 -2.39 -1.17
C SER A 73 -2.72 -1.49 -1.54
N VAL A 74 -2.34 -0.58 -0.65
CA VAL A 74 -1.12 0.23 -0.77
C VAL A 74 -0.11 -0.10 0.32
N MET A 75 -0.25 -1.27 0.92
CA MET A 75 0.64 -1.78 1.95
C MET A 75 1.99 -2.20 1.34
N ASN A 76 3.02 -2.23 2.18
CA ASN A 76 4.27 -2.88 1.80
C ASN A 76 4.13 -4.41 1.92
N GLY A 77 4.82 -5.15 1.06
CA GLY A 77 4.78 -6.61 1.01
C GLY A 77 4.18 -7.12 -0.29
N ILE A 78 3.87 -8.40 -0.33
CA ILE A 78 3.43 -9.14 -1.52
C ILE A 78 2.26 -10.09 -1.21
N ASP A 79 1.59 -9.93 -0.06
CA ASP A 79 0.62 -10.90 0.46
C ASP A 79 -0.78 -10.30 0.69
N SER A 80 -0.88 -8.96 0.77
CA SER A 80 -2.14 -8.29 1.11
C SER A 80 -3.23 -8.54 0.09
N GLU A 81 -2.92 -8.50 -1.19
CA GLU A 81 -3.85 -8.70 -2.29
C GLU A 81 -4.40 -10.13 -2.28
N LYS A 82 -3.53 -11.13 -2.04
CA LYS A 82 -3.94 -12.55 -1.91
C LYS A 82 -4.91 -12.77 -0.75
N LYS A 83 -4.67 -12.13 0.39
CA LYS A 83 -5.56 -12.20 1.58
C LYS A 83 -6.88 -11.51 1.33
N ILE A 84 -6.87 -10.33 0.70
CA ILE A 84 -8.08 -9.61 0.29
C ILE A 84 -8.87 -10.44 -0.72
N ALA A 85 -8.22 -10.96 -1.75
CA ALA A 85 -8.85 -11.77 -2.78
C ALA A 85 -9.40 -13.11 -2.25
N ALA A 86 -8.77 -13.69 -1.23
CA ALA A 86 -9.31 -14.89 -0.57
C ALA A 86 -10.68 -14.63 0.08
N ARG A 87 -10.98 -13.40 0.48
CA ARG A 87 -12.24 -13.01 1.12
C ARG A 87 -13.26 -12.45 0.13
N TYR A 88 -12.82 -11.64 -0.84
CA TYR A 88 -13.69 -10.88 -1.74
C TYR A 88 -13.60 -11.31 -3.21
N GLY A 89 -12.61 -12.11 -3.56
CA GLY A 89 -12.34 -12.54 -4.93
C GLY A 89 -11.38 -11.62 -5.68
N TRP A 90 -10.69 -12.18 -6.66
CA TRP A 90 -9.78 -11.43 -7.53
C TRP A 90 -10.52 -10.44 -8.44
N GLY A 91 -11.77 -10.74 -8.80
CA GLY A 91 -12.62 -9.80 -9.55
C GLY A 91 -12.87 -8.47 -8.85
N HIS A 92 -12.70 -8.38 -7.52
CA HIS A 92 -12.76 -7.12 -6.78
C HIS A 92 -11.39 -6.48 -6.53
N THR A 93 -10.30 -7.23 -6.61
CA THR A 93 -8.98 -6.81 -6.15
C THR A 93 -8.10 -6.41 -7.31
N ILE A 94 -7.39 -5.30 -7.22
CA ILE A 94 -6.29 -4.95 -8.13
C ILE A 94 -4.98 -4.86 -7.37
N ASP A 95 -3.88 -5.09 -8.08
CA ASP A 95 -2.54 -5.02 -7.50
C ASP A 95 -2.03 -3.58 -7.54
N ALA A 96 -1.42 -3.12 -6.43
CA ALA A 96 -0.91 -1.77 -6.35
C ALA A 96 0.33 -1.62 -5.48
N ILE A 97 1.15 -0.64 -5.83
CA ILE A 97 2.36 -0.26 -5.10
C ILE A 97 2.34 1.25 -4.90
N ALA A 98 2.50 1.70 -3.66
CA ALA A 98 2.80 3.10 -3.36
C ALA A 98 4.32 3.32 -3.30
N GLN A 99 4.87 4.24 -4.09
CA GLN A 99 6.32 4.49 -4.13
C GLN A 99 6.70 5.95 -4.34
N GLY A 100 7.95 6.29 -3.96
CA GLY A 100 8.55 7.60 -4.22
C GLY A 100 8.01 8.72 -3.32
N MET A 101 7.26 8.41 -2.28
CA MET A 101 6.78 9.39 -1.32
C MET A 101 7.72 9.50 -0.12
N ASP A 102 7.91 10.72 0.36
CA ASP A 102 8.73 11.06 1.53
C ASP A 102 7.89 11.37 2.78
N ALA A 103 6.73 10.75 2.89
CA ALA A 103 5.79 11.03 3.97
C ALA A 103 6.36 10.68 5.34
N MET A 104 6.39 11.66 6.22
CA MET A 104 6.76 11.50 7.63
C MET A 104 5.58 11.88 8.52
N ARG A 105 5.42 11.16 9.62
CA ARG A 105 4.39 11.44 10.62
C ARG A 105 5.01 11.58 11.99
N PHE A 106 4.74 12.71 12.63
CA PHE A 106 5.07 12.95 14.01
C PHE A 106 3.81 13.33 14.79
N GLY A 107 3.33 12.42 15.62
CA GLY A 107 2.04 12.59 16.31
C GLY A 107 0.87 12.70 15.32
N ASP A 108 0.23 13.86 15.28
CA ASP A 108 -0.87 14.18 14.37
C ASP A 108 -0.44 15.02 13.16
N ASP A 109 0.84 15.35 13.09
CA ASP A 109 1.41 16.13 12.00
C ASP A 109 1.96 15.20 10.93
N LEU A 110 1.48 15.36 9.71
CA LEU A 110 1.96 14.67 8.53
C LEU A 110 2.67 15.66 7.61
N THR A 111 3.88 15.34 7.20
CA THR A 111 4.62 16.10 6.18
C THR A 111 4.92 15.22 4.99
N CYS A 112 4.81 15.78 3.78
CA CYS A 112 5.12 15.10 2.54
C CYS A 112 5.47 16.16 1.49
N THR A 113 6.70 16.17 1.00
CA THR A 113 7.15 17.07 -0.06
C THR A 113 7.06 16.41 -1.43
N HIS A 114 7.40 15.12 -1.50
CA HIS A 114 7.26 14.30 -2.70
C HIS A 114 6.07 13.35 -2.55
N ARG A 115 5.03 13.61 -3.32
CA ARG A 115 3.79 12.81 -3.26
C ARG A 115 3.95 11.38 -3.77
N GLY A 116 5.01 11.11 -4.54
CA GLY A 116 5.21 9.82 -5.18
C GLY A 116 4.13 9.48 -6.19
N GLN A 117 3.97 8.21 -6.46
CA GLN A 117 2.96 7.69 -7.39
C GLN A 117 2.47 6.31 -6.96
N LEU A 118 1.37 5.87 -7.56
CA LEU A 118 0.91 4.49 -7.48
C LEU A 118 1.33 3.76 -8.76
N CYS A 119 1.90 2.55 -8.61
CA CYS A 119 2.00 1.60 -9.71
C CYS A 119 0.84 0.63 -9.53
N ILE A 120 0.03 0.46 -10.55
CA ILE A 120 -1.15 -0.41 -10.53
C ILE A 120 -1.07 -1.42 -11.66
N GLY A 121 -1.67 -2.56 -11.48
CA GLY A 121 -1.69 -3.60 -12.47
C GLY A 121 -2.61 -4.76 -12.13
N MET A 122 -2.51 -5.81 -12.89
CA MET A 122 -3.27 -7.04 -12.68
C MET A 122 -2.37 -8.26 -12.87
N GLU A 123 -2.62 -9.32 -12.10
CA GLU A 123 -2.01 -10.64 -12.30
C GLU A 123 -2.98 -11.63 -12.98
N ARG A 124 -4.27 -11.28 -13.05
CA ARG A 124 -5.33 -12.14 -13.58
C ARG A 124 -6.29 -11.36 -14.48
N GLU A 125 -6.77 -12.02 -15.52
CA GLU A 125 -7.68 -11.41 -16.50
C GLU A 125 -8.99 -10.90 -15.85
N GLU A 126 -9.49 -11.56 -14.81
CA GLU A 126 -10.70 -11.15 -14.09
C GLU A 126 -10.59 -9.78 -13.40
N GLN A 127 -9.37 -9.26 -13.22
CA GLN A 127 -9.12 -7.93 -12.64
C GLN A 127 -9.21 -6.78 -13.68
N ARG A 128 -9.22 -7.09 -14.98
CA ARG A 128 -9.09 -6.12 -16.08
C ARG A 128 -10.11 -4.99 -16.00
N GLU A 129 -11.39 -5.32 -15.89
CA GLU A 129 -12.45 -4.30 -15.87
C GLU A 129 -12.26 -3.32 -14.72
N ASN A 130 -11.90 -3.82 -13.55
CA ASN A 130 -11.67 -3.01 -12.35
C ASN A 130 -10.38 -2.19 -12.45
N LEU A 131 -9.33 -2.73 -13.04
CA LEU A 131 -8.12 -1.95 -13.34
C LEU A 131 -8.45 -0.77 -14.26
N GLU A 132 -9.21 -0.99 -15.32
CA GLU A 132 -9.65 0.09 -16.23
C GLU A 132 -10.54 1.14 -15.52
N LYS A 133 -11.41 0.73 -14.58
CA LYS A 133 -12.18 1.67 -13.76
C LYS A 133 -11.27 2.58 -12.94
N VAL A 134 -10.24 2.00 -12.29
CA VAL A 134 -9.27 2.76 -11.49
C VAL A 134 -8.40 3.67 -12.35
N VAL A 135 -7.95 3.21 -13.52
CA VAL A 135 -7.20 4.02 -14.49
C VAL A 135 -8.00 5.27 -14.88
N ARG A 136 -9.26 5.10 -15.28
CA ARG A 136 -10.16 6.23 -15.63
C ARG A 136 -10.32 7.19 -14.45
N PHE A 137 -10.54 6.67 -13.26
CA PHE A 137 -10.68 7.46 -12.04
C PHE A 137 -9.40 8.26 -11.74
N PHE A 138 -8.22 7.65 -11.81
CA PHE A 138 -6.95 8.34 -11.57
C PHE A 138 -6.67 9.43 -12.60
N GLN A 139 -7.04 9.22 -13.87
CA GLN A 139 -6.97 10.24 -14.92
C GLN A 139 -7.88 11.43 -14.59
N GLU A 140 -9.12 11.18 -14.19
CA GLU A 140 -10.09 12.22 -13.83
C GLU A 140 -9.62 13.11 -12.69
N ILE A 141 -9.02 12.51 -11.64
CA ILE A 141 -8.54 13.24 -10.45
C ILE A 141 -7.09 13.70 -10.56
N HIS A 142 -6.43 13.48 -11.69
CA HIS A 142 -5.00 13.77 -11.91
C HIS A 142 -4.09 13.12 -10.85
N MET A 143 -4.40 11.89 -10.43
CA MET A 143 -3.57 11.11 -9.52
C MET A 143 -2.33 10.60 -10.28
N PRO A 144 -1.10 10.82 -9.78
CA PRO A 144 0.10 10.23 -10.41
C PRO A 144 0.07 8.70 -10.30
N TYR A 145 0.12 8.01 -11.43
CA TYR A 145 0.18 6.54 -11.49
C TYR A 145 0.97 6.06 -12.70
N THR A 146 1.40 4.79 -12.64
CA THR A 146 1.86 4.00 -13.79
C THR A 146 1.06 2.71 -13.85
N GLU A 147 0.73 2.26 -15.05
CA GLU A 147 0.15 0.94 -15.30
C GLU A 147 1.28 -0.02 -15.65
N GLU A 148 1.45 -1.06 -14.83
CA GLU A 148 2.54 -2.03 -14.96
C GLU A 148 2.02 -3.28 -15.68
N SER A 149 2.71 -3.67 -16.74
CA SER A 149 2.39 -4.90 -17.48
C SER A 149 2.78 -6.18 -16.73
N ASP A 150 3.72 -6.07 -15.78
CA ASP A 150 4.14 -7.14 -14.88
C ASP A 150 4.22 -6.59 -13.45
N ILE A 151 3.06 -6.41 -12.86
CA ILE A 151 2.93 -5.85 -11.51
C ILE A 151 3.55 -6.77 -10.45
N LEU A 152 3.48 -8.10 -10.63
CA LEU A 152 4.07 -9.03 -9.68
C LEU A 152 5.59 -8.88 -9.62
N HIS A 153 6.27 -8.82 -10.77
CA HIS A 153 7.71 -8.56 -10.80
C HIS A 153 8.05 -7.24 -10.09
N ARG A 154 7.24 -6.20 -10.32
CA ARG A 154 7.41 -4.89 -9.69
C ARG A 154 7.23 -4.95 -8.17
N MET A 155 6.22 -5.68 -7.68
CA MET A 155 5.96 -5.89 -6.25
C MET A 155 7.12 -6.62 -5.58
N TRP A 156 7.60 -7.70 -6.19
CA TRP A 156 8.74 -8.47 -5.68
C TRP A 156 10.04 -7.66 -5.68
N ALA A 157 10.29 -6.83 -6.71
CA ALA A 157 11.45 -5.94 -6.74
C ALA A 157 11.40 -4.93 -5.59
N LYS A 158 10.24 -4.31 -5.33
CA LYS A 158 10.08 -3.42 -4.17
C LYS A 158 10.22 -4.18 -2.84
N PHE A 159 9.68 -5.39 -2.73
CA PHE A 159 9.82 -6.23 -1.55
C PHE A 159 11.28 -6.57 -1.27
N MET A 160 12.05 -6.93 -2.30
CA MET A 160 13.49 -7.16 -2.21
C MET A 160 14.23 -5.93 -1.64
N MET A 161 13.92 -4.73 -2.15
CA MET A 161 14.49 -3.50 -1.64
C MET A 161 14.14 -3.27 -0.17
N ASN A 162 12.87 -3.49 0.21
CA ASN A 162 12.44 -3.31 1.60
C ASN A 162 13.12 -4.30 2.55
N VAL A 163 13.26 -5.56 2.15
CA VAL A 163 13.92 -6.59 2.97
C VAL A 163 15.42 -6.34 3.06
N GLY A 164 16.06 -6.00 1.97
CA GLY A 164 17.51 -5.74 1.97
C GLY A 164 17.87 -4.44 2.68
N VAL A 165 17.44 -3.31 2.11
CA VAL A 165 17.87 -1.97 2.55
C VAL A 165 17.32 -1.60 3.91
N ASN A 166 15.98 -1.70 4.09
CA ASN A 166 15.36 -1.21 5.33
C ASN A 166 15.79 -2.03 6.55
N GLN A 167 15.96 -3.34 6.41
CA GLN A 167 16.43 -4.19 7.52
C GLN A 167 17.89 -3.92 7.85
N ALA A 168 18.75 -3.72 6.85
CA ALA A 168 20.15 -3.37 7.07
C ALA A 168 20.27 -1.99 7.75
N CYS A 169 19.50 -0.98 7.30
CA CYS A 169 19.46 0.32 7.96
C CYS A 169 19.09 0.19 9.45
N ALA A 170 18.05 -0.58 9.75
CA ALA A 170 17.61 -0.77 11.13
C ALA A 170 18.61 -1.55 11.99
N ALA A 171 19.25 -2.59 11.43
CA ALA A 171 20.18 -3.46 12.18
C ALA A 171 21.51 -2.78 12.48
N PHE A 172 21.96 -1.89 11.59
CA PHE A 172 23.26 -1.20 11.71
C PHE A 172 23.12 0.29 12.08
N GLU A 173 21.93 0.76 12.42
CA GLU A 173 21.63 2.16 12.77
C GLU A 173 22.19 3.15 11.75
N THR A 174 22.04 2.84 10.46
CA THR A 174 22.55 3.61 9.33
C THR A 174 21.43 4.08 8.41
N ASP A 175 21.77 4.91 7.43
CA ASP A 175 20.87 5.33 6.35
C ASP A 175 21.10 4.52 5.06
N TYR A 176 20.38 4.87 4.00
CA TYR A 176 20.54 4.22 2.70
C TYR A 176 21.95 4.36 2.13
N ALA A 177 22.61 5.50 2.35
CA ALA A 177 23.96 5.71 1.86
C ALA A 177 24.94 4.76 2.55
N GLY A 178 24.81 4.55 3.87
CA GLY A 178 25.65 3.63 4.60
C GLY A 178 25.45 2.15 4.22
N THR A 179 24.27 1.76 3.73
CA THR A 179 24.08 0.40 3.19
C THR A 179 24.75 0.20 1.83
N LEU A 180 25.06 1.29 1.12
CA LEU A 180 25.76 1.25 -0.18
C LEU A 180 27.29 1.31 -0.03
N GLU A 181 27.83 1.52 1.16
CA GLU A 181 29.27 1.50 1.41
C GLU A 181 29.83 0.09 1.19
N GLU A 182 30.56 -0.05 0.08
CA GLU A 182 31.02 -1.34 -0.40
C GLU A 182 31.95 -2.03 0.62
N GLY A 183 31.66 -3.30 0.92
CA GLY A 183 32.41 -4.09 1.88
C GLY A 183 32.06 -3.84 3.37
N SER A 184 31.17 -2.90 3.69
CA SER A 184 30.65 -2.74 5.05
C SER A 184 29.78 -3.94 5.48
N ASP A 185 29.59 -4.12 6.79
CA ASP A 185 28.69 -5.17 7.30
C ASP A 185 27.26 -4.93 6.86
N ALA A 186 26.80 -3.68 6.87
CA ALA A 186 25.47 -3.30 6.39
C ALA A 186 25.28 -3.66 4.91
N ASN A 187 26.27 -3.37 4.06
CA ASN A 187 26.24 -3.72 2.63
C ASN A 187 26.19 -5.23 2.41
N ARG A 188 27.03 -6.00 3.12
CA ARG A 188 27.04 -7.48 3.00
C ARG A 188 25.71 -8.10 3.38
N ILE A 189 25.12 -7.66 4.49
CA ILE A 189 23.81 -8.18 4.97
C ILE A 189 22.70 -7.75 4.01
N MET A 190 22.69 -6.49 3.56
CA MET A 190 21.74 -6.02 2.55
C MET A 190 21.75 -6.91 1.30
N LEU A 191 22.92 -7.13 0.72
CA LEU A 191 23.04 -7.95 -0.50
C LEU A 191 22.70 -9.42 -0.26
N ALA A 192 23.02 -9.98 0.92
CA ALA A 192 22.63 -11.34 1.27
C ALA A 192 21.10 -11.48 1.35
N ALA A 193 20.44 -10.58 2.06
CA ALA A 193 18.97 -10.56 2.18
C ALA A 193 18.27 -10.37 0.82
N MET A 194 18.79 -9.50 -0.03
CA MET A 194 18.26 -9.33 -1.40
C MET A 194 18.36 -10.64 -2.22
N ARG A 195 19.50 -11.34 -2.14
CA ARG A 195 19.68 -12.63 -2.83
C ARG A 195 18.72 -13.71 -2.35
N GLU A 196 18.40 -13.72 -1.05
CA GLU A 196 17.38 -14.63 -0.51
C GLU A 196 15.98 -14.33 -1.08
N VAL A 197 15.61 -13.04 -1.19
CA VAL A 197 14.34 -12.65 -1.83
C VAL A 197 14.32 -13.00 -3.31
N ILE A 198 15.42 -12.79 -4.03
CA ILE A 198 15.54 -13.19 -5.45
C ILE A 198 15.36 -14.71 -5.59
N ALA A 199 16.00 -15.51 -4.74
CA ALA A 199 15.86 -16.95 -4.76
C ALA A 199 14.41 -17.38 -4.49
N LEU A 200 13.76 -16.77 -3.51
CA LEU A 200 12.36 -17.01 -3.19
C LEU A 200 11.43 -16.61 -4.37
N ALA A 201 11.59 -15.42 -4.92
CA ALA A 201 10.82 -14.93 -6.06
C ALA A 201 10.93 -15.88 -7.27
N ASN A 202 12.14 -16.36 -7.55
CA ASN A 202 12.39 -17.28 -8.64
C ASN A 202 11.79 -18.68 -8.39
N SER A 203 11.70 -19.14 -7.13
CA SER A 203 10.96 -20.36 -6.79
C SER A 203 9.45 -20.23 -7.00
N GLU A 204 8.92 -19.00 -6.96
CA GLU A 204 7.53 -18.65 -7.28
C GLU A 204 7.32 -18.32 -8.77
N GLY A 205 8.36 -18.42 -9.61
CA GLY A 205 8.28 -18.17 -11.03
C GLY A 205 8.34 -16.71 -11.47
N ILE A 206 8.75 -15.79 -10.59
CA ILE A 206 8.72 -14.33 -10.85
C ILE A 206 9.88 -13.85 -11.75
N GLY A 207 10.97 -14.59 -11.88
CA GLY A 207 12.09 -14.20 -12.74
C GLY A 207 12.84 -12.95 -12.29
N LEU A 208 12.95 -12.71 -10.98
CA LEU A 208 13.66 -11.58 -10.40
C LEU A 208 15.19 -11.76 -10.51
N THR A 209 15.93 -10.67 -10.82
CA THR A 209 17.40 -10.72 -11.03
C THR A 209 18.11 -9.69 -10.14
#